data_6d893a2d4627b4e2648a640c4ffb95e6
#
_entry.id   6d893a2d4627b4e2648a640c4ffb95e6
#
_cell.length_a   1.000
_cell.length_b   1.000
_cell.length_c   1.000
_cell.angle_alpha   90.00
_cell.angle_beta   90.00
_cell.angle_gamma   90.00
#
_symmetry.space_group_name_H-M   'P 1'
#
loop_
_entity.id
_entity.type
_entity.pdbx_description
1 polymer ?
#
loop_
_entity_poly.entity_id
_entity_poly.type
_entity_poly.pdbx_seq_one_letter_code
_entity_poly.pdbx_strand_id
1 'polypeptide(L)'
;MTDTLRIGTYNIHKGLSSFSVRMVLHDQRELIRSLGVDIMFLQEVRGKHDRHSRLFTGGQYEFLADSIWQSFAYGKNAVRSNTDHGNAILSKYPIVQWENEDISAHPTEERGLLHCEIEVPGWDVNLHCICVHLGLLGSWRHQQLIALENRIKSMVPEGAPLIIAGDFNDWRQKAGNTLAADLGLKEVFEHTMGKPARSFPSVLPFFRLDRIYTRGFDIKHTKIHSGPRFANTSDHAALTADLRKL
;
A
#
# COMPACT_ATOMS: atom_id res chain seq x y z
N MET A 1 23.91 -10.93 -1.15
CA MET A 1 23.25 -9.65 -1.55
C MET A 1 21.81 -9.96 -1.90
N THR A 2 20.86 -9.22 -1.38
CA THR A 2 19.43 -9.45 -1.65
C THR A 2 19.07 -8.71 -2.93
N ASP A 3 19.18 -9.38 -4.08
CA ASP A 3 18.87 -8.77 -5.38
C ASP A 3 17.38 -8.84 -5.71
N THR A 4 16.60 -9.61 -4.93
CA THR A 4 15.17 -9.81 -5.13
C THR A 4 14.37 -9.39 -3.91
N LEU A 5 13.25 -8.70 -4.14
CA LEU A 5 12.28 -8.31 -3.13
C LEU A 5 10.91 -8.89 -3.51
N ARG A 6 10.21 -9.44 -2.53
CA ARG A 6 8.78 -9.69 -2.65
C ARG A 6 8.01 -8.59 -1.93
N ILE A 7 7.16 -7.90 -2.63
CA ILE A 7 6.33 -6.82 -2.09
C ILE A 7 4.86 -7.17 -2.18
N GLY A 8 4.05 -6.55 -1.33
CA GLY A 8 2.59 -6.69 -1.38
C GLY A 8 1.83 -5.42 -1.06
N THR A 9 0.61 -5.29 -1.57
CA THR A 9 -0.34 -4.25 -1.17
C THR A 9 -1.68 -4.85 -0.81
N TYR A 10 -2.33 -4.30 0.20
CA TYR A 10 -3.62 -4.79 0.69
C TYR A 10 -4.40 -3.69 1.43
N ASN A 11 -5.57 -3.34 0.92
CA ASN A 11 -6.53 -2.54 1.68
C ASN A 11 -7.23 -3.49 2.67
N ILE A 12 -7.04 -3.26 3.98
CA ILE A 12 -7.50 -4.17 5.06
C ILE A 12 -8.88 -3.81 5.61
N HIS A 13 -9.58 -2.87 4.98
CA HIS A 13 -10.94 -2.48 5.36
C HIS A 13 -11.10 -2.27 6.88
N LYS A 14 -10.20 -1.50 7.48
CA LYS A 14 -10.19 -1.14 8.92
C LYS A 14 -10.15 -2.33 9.89
N GLY A 15 -9.70 -3.49 9.44
CA GLY A 15 -9.70 -4.72 10.24
C GLY A 15 -11.08 -5.35 10.39
N LEU A 16 -12.04 -5.04 9.49
CA LEU A 16 -13.39 -5.56 9.50
C LEU A 16 -13.61 -6.57 8.37
N SER A 17 -14.47 -7.55 8.61
CA SER A 17 -14.92 -8.49 7.58
C SER A 17 -15.75 -7.77 6.52
N SER A 18 -15.63 -8.20 5.26
CA SER A 18 -16.47 -7.71 4.14
C SER A 18 -17.96 -7.96 4.33
N PHE A 19 -18.31 -9.00 5.08
CA PHE A 19 -19.69 -9.46 5.24
C PHE A 19 -20.30 -9.15 6.61
N SER A 20 -19.47 -8.73 7.57
CA SER A 20 -19.93 -8.45 8.94
C SER A 20 -19.03 -7.41 9.59
N VAL A 21 -19.58 -6.71 10.59
CA VAL A 21 -18.83 -5.76 11.42
C VAL A 21 -17.88 -6.49 12.41
N ARG A 22 -17.61 -7.79 12.19
CA ARG A 22 -16.72 -8.57 13.03
C ARG A 22 -15.27 -8.19 12.75
N MET A 23 -14.53 -7.96 13.83
CA MET A 23 -13.09 -7.74 13.74
C MET A 23 -12.37 -9.04 13.35
N VAL A 24 -11.56 -9.00 12.30
CA VAL A 24 -10.84 -10.15 11.74
C VAL A 24 -9.32 -9.93 11.72
N LEU A 25 -8.83 -9.08 12.61
CA LEU A 25 -7.43 -8.64 12.60
C LEU A 25 -6.43 -9.80 12.76
N HIS A 26 -6.76 -10.82 13.57
CA HIS A 26 -5.93 -12.02 13.70
C HIS A 26 -5.86 -12.82 12.39
N ASP A 27 -7.01 -13.00 11.74
CA ASP A 27 -7.07 -13.72 10.47
C ASP A 27 -6.31 -12.94 9.39
N GLN A 28 -6.43 -11.60 9.38
CA GLN A 28 -5.67 -10.72 8.48
C GLN A 28 -4.17 -10.83 8.72
N ARG A 29 -3.71 -10.85 9.97
CA ARG A 29 -2.29 -11.01 10.30
C ARG A 29 -1.75 -12.33 9.73
N GLU A 30 -2.40 -13.46 10.01
CA GLU A 30 -1.96 -14.75 9.50
C GLU A 30 -2.00 -14.81 7.97
N LEU A 31 -2.97 -14.13 7.35
CA LEU A 31 -3.08 -14.04 5.91
C LEU A 31 -1.90 -13.25 5.32
N ILE A 32 -1.62 -12.06 5.86
CA ILE A 32 -0.52 -11.20 5.43
C ILE A 32 0.83 -11.94 5.61
N ARG A 33 1.01 -12.65 6.75
CA ARG A 33 2.20 -13.50 6.99
C ARG A 33 2.37 -14.55 5.90
N SER A 34 1.27 -15.18 5.48
CA SER A 34 1.31 -16.23 4.45
C SER A 34 1.71 -15.75 3.06
N LEU A 35 1.67 -14.43 2.80
CA LEU A 35 2.13 -13.84 1.54
C LEU A 35 3.66 -13.87 1.41
N GLY A 36 4.40 -13.94 2.54
CA GLY A 36 5.85 -14.04 2.57
C GLY A 36 6.57 -12.82 2.00
N VAL A 37 5.96 -11.63 2.07
CA VAL A 37 6.51 -10.39 1.52
C VAL A 37 7.59 -9.78 2.42
N ASP A 38 8.54 -9.08 1.81
CA ASP A 38 9.58 -8.34 2.52
C ASP A 38 9.10 -6.95 2.92
N ILE A 39 8.27 -6.33 2.06
CA ILE A 39 7.67 -5.02 2.29
C ILE A 39 6.17 -5.12 2.00
N MET A 40 5.34 -4.63 2.93
CA MET A 40 3.88 -4.65 2.83
C MET A 40 3.32 -3.23 2.91
N PHE A 41 2.51 -2.86 1.93
CA PHE A 41 1.78 -1.60 1.85
C PHE A 41 0.33 -1.84 2.25
N LEU A 42 -0.12 -1.19 3.32
CA LEU A 42 -1.46 -1.37 3.88
C LEU A 42 -2.27 -0.08 3.81
N GLN A 43 -3.54 -0.18 3.45
CA GLN A 43 -4.48 0.91 3.43
C GLN A 43 -5.63 0.64 4.40
N GLU A 44 -6.30 1.68 4.85
CA GLU A 44 -7.36 1.64 5.86
C GLU A 44 -6.93 1.01 7.20
N VAL A 45 -5.67 1.18 7.57
CA VAL A 45 -5.16 0.72 8.87
C VAL A 45 -5.64 1.65 9.96
N ARG A 46 -6.17 1.11 11.06
CA ARG A 46 -6.51 1.92 12.26
C ARG A 46 -5.30 2.10 13.14
N GLY A 47 -5.12 3.33 13.62
CA GLY A 47 -4.20 3.65 14.70
C GLY A 47 -4.77 3.23 16.07
N LYS A 48 -4.50 4.01 17.12
CA LYS A 48 -5.03 3.76 18.47
C LYS A 48 -6.55 3.98 18.51
N HIS A 49 -7.24 3.09 19.21
CA HIS A 49 -8.68 3.20 19.42
C HIS A 49 -9.02 3.05 20.90
N ASP A 50 -9.56 4.11 21.53
CA ASP A 50 -9.84 4.14 22.97
C ASP A 50 -10.84 3.06 23.44
N ARG A 51 -11.80 2.67 22.58
CA ARG A 51 -12.80 1.64 22.93
C ARG A 51 -12.29 0.20 22.84
N HIS A 52 -11.19 -0.05 22.16
CA HIS A 52 -10.60 -1.39 21.98
C HIS A 52 -9.25 -1.55 22.69
N SER A 53 -8.86 -0.56 23.52
CA SER A 53 -7.63 -0.58 24.32
C SER A 53 -7.50 -1.79 25.26
N ARG A 54 -8.62 -2.47 25.57
CA ARG A 54 -8.61 -3.72 26.35
C ARG A 54 -8.12 -4.94 25.57
N LEU A 55 -8.13 -4.88 24.22
CA LEU A 55 -7.71 -5.99 23.37
C LEU A 55 -6.30 -5.78 22.78
N PHE A 56 -5.91 -4.52 22.56
CA PHE A 56 -4.61 -4.16 21.99
C PHE A 56 -4.10 -2.87 22.62
N THR A 57 -2.88 -2.87 23.13
CA THR A 57 -2.22 -1.69 23.71
C THR A 57 -1.59 -0.76 22.67
N GLY A 58 -1.50 -1.19 21.39
CA GLY A 58 -0.91 -0.48 20.25
C GLY A 58 -1.87 -0.27 19.08
N GLY A 59 -1.38 0.30 17.98
CA GLY A 59 -2.12 0.42 16.72
C GLY A 59 -2.24 -0.93 15.98
N GLN A 60 -3.18 -1.03 15.04
CA GLN A 60 -3.29 -2.23 14.20
C GLN A 60 -2.00 -2.52 13.43
N TYR A 61 -1.28 -1.49 12.99
CA TYR A 61 -0.01 -1.64 12.27
C TYR A 61 1.07 -2.32 13.12
N GLU A 62 1.15 -2.01 14.42
CA GLU A 62 2.08 -2.68 15.35
C GLU A 62 1.75 -4.17 15.50
N PHE A 63 0.47 -4.48 15.66
CA PHE A 63 0.00 -5.87 15.76
C PHE A 63 0.22 -6.65 14.46
N LEU A 64 0.03 -6.01 13.30
CA LEU A 64 0.25 -6.65 12.01
C LEU A 64 1.74 -6.81 11.69
N ALA A 65 2.60 -5.86 12.13
CA ALA A 65 4.03 -5.98 11.95
C ALA A 65 4.61 -7.19 12.69
N ASP A 66 4.16 -7.41 13.93
CA ASP A 66 4.59 -8.54 14.77
C ASP A 66 6.12 -8.74 14.71
N SER A 67 6.56 -10.00 14.81
CA SER A 67 7.99 -10.36 14.78
C SER A 67 8.58 -10.48 13.35
N ILE A 68 7.79 -10.30 12.30
CA ILE A 68 8.24 -10.51 10.89
C ILE A 68 8.82 -9.24 10.31
N TRP A 69 8.12 -8.12 10.49
CA TRP A 69 8.55 -6.82 9.99
C TRP A 69 9.12 -6.01 11.15
N GLN A 70 10.45 -5.87 11.17
CA GLN A 70 11.17 -5.20 12.26
C GLN A 70 10.98 -3.68 12.23
N SER A 71 10.62 -3.13 11.07
CA SER A 71 10.38 -1.71 10.87
C SER A 71 8.98 -1.47 10.33
N PHE A 72 8.34 -0.41 10.80
CA PHE A 72 7.05 0.04 10.26
C PHE A 72 6.92 1.57 10.34
N ALA A 73 6.13 2.13 9.43
CA ALA A 73 5.68 3.51 9.45
C ALA A 73 4.16 3.57 9.32
N TYR A 74 3.54 4.53 9.98
CA TYR A 74 2.09 4.75 9.94
C TYR A 74 1.76 6.22 9.70
N GLY A 75 1.13 6.51 8.58
CA GLY A 75 0.65 7.83 8.20
C GLY A 75 -0.83 7.98 8.52
N LYS A 76 -1.16 8.90 9.45
CA LYS A 76 -2.54 9.24 9.79
C LYS A 76 -3.15 10.08 8.69
N ASN A 77 -4.27 9.67 8.13
CA ASN A 77 -5.00 10.42 7.12
C ASN A 77 -6.29 11.02 7.69
N ALA A 78 -7.02 10.25 8.50
CA ALA A 78 -8.25 10.68 9.15
C ALA A 78 -8.09 10.67 10.67
N VAL A 79 -8.33 11.80 11.31
CA VAL A 79 -8.29 11.94 12.77
C VAL A 79 -9.67 12.38 13.26
N ARG A 80 -10.40 11.45 13.88
CA ARG A 80 -11.67 11.74 14.57
C ARG A 80 -11.45 11.63 16.08
N SER A 81 -12.36 12.19 16.89
CA SER A 81 -12.20 12.27 18.34
C SER A 81 -11.81 10.97 19.05
N ASN A 82 -12.13 9.81 18.49
CA ASN A 82 -11.88 8.50 19.13
C ASN A 82 -11.22 7.47 18.20
N THR A 83 -10.89 7.79 16.95
CA THR A 83 -10.26 6.86 16.00
C THR A 83 -9.46 7.61 14.95
N ASP A 84 -8.34 7.06 14.58
CA ASP A 84 -7.65 7.46 13.36
C ASP A 84 -7.52 6.26 12.40
N HIS A 85 -7.39 6.53 11.12
CA HIS A 85 -7.04 5.54 10.13
C HIS A 85 -6.15 6.16 9.05
N GLY A 86 -5.37 5.32 8.39
CA GLY A 86 -4.41 5.79 7.40
C GLY A 86 -3.72 4.66 6.66
N ASN A 87 -2.55 4.99 6.14
CA ASN A 87 -1.68 4.07 5.43
C ASN A 87 -0.58 3.55 6.35
N ALA A 88 -0.12 2.32 6.12
CA ALA A 88 1.07 1.80 6.79
C ALA A 88 2.00 1.10 5.81
N ILE A 89 3.30 1.16 6.08
CA ILE A 89 4.32 0.35 5.42
C ILE A 89 5.01 -0.47 6.50
N LEU A 90 5.02 -1.81 6.30
CA LEU A 90 5.75 -2.76 7.14
C LEU A 90 6.95 -3.26 6.34
N SER A 91 8.14 -3.29 6.94
CA SER A 91 9.38 -3.67 6.27
C SER A 91 10.22 -4.63 7.11
N LYS A 92 10.79 -5.66 6.49
CA LYS A 92 11.85 -6.49 7.08
C LYS A 92 13.16 -5.73 7.23
N TYR A 93 13.31 -4.62 6.48
CA TYR A 93 14.50 -3.80 6.45
C TYR A 93 14.28 -2.48 7.20
N PRO A 94 15.35 -1.83 7.69
CA PRO A 94 15.22 -0.57 8.40
C PRO A 94 14.55 0.52 7.55
N ILE A 95 13.52 1.16 8.11
CA ILE A 95 12.98 2.42 7.59
C ILE A 95 13.79 3.53 8.24
N VAL A 96 14.65 4.17 7.45
CA VAL A 96 15.60 5.20 7.96
C VAL A 96 14.97 6.59 8.02
N GLN A 97 13.98 6.85 7.15
CA GLN A 97 13.21 8.09 7.13
C GLN A 97 11.81 7.83 6.63
N TRP A 98 10.82 8.55 7.15
CA TRP A 98 9.48 8.55 6.62
C TRP A 98 8.73 9.86 6.88
N GLU A 99 7.78 10.15 6.03
CA GLU A 99 6.89 11.31 6.14
C GLU A 99 5.51 10.95 5.58
N ASN A 100 4.46 11.51 6.20
CA ASN A 100 3.10 11.41 5.69
C ASN A 100 2.61 12.79 5.28
N GLU A 101 2.32 12.97 4.01
CA GLU A 101 1.82 14.21 3.43
C GLU A 101 0.30 14.13 3.28
N ASP A 102 -0.41 15.18 3.72
CA ASP A 102 -1.85 15.31 3.47
C ASP A 102 -2.07 15.73 2.01
N ILE A 103 -2.71 14.86 1.26
CA ILE A 103 -3.07 15.08 -0.15
C ILE A 103 -4.58 15.19 -0.36
N SER A 104 -5.33 15.49 0.70
CA SER A 104 -6.79 15.65 0.64
C SER A 104 -7.17 16.76 -0.34
N ALA A 105 -8.00 16.43 -1.31
CA ALA A 105 -8.47 17.41 -2.31
C ALA A 105 -9.73 18.18 -1.87
N HIS A 106 -10.36 17.77 -0.76
CA HIS A 106 -11.56 18.39 -0.23
C HIS A 106 -11.61 18.24 1.29
N PRO A 107 -12.16 19.20 2.06
CA PRO A 107 -12.23 19.15 3.52
C PRO A 107 -12.98 17.96 4.12
N THR A 108 -13.85 17.30 3.34
CA THR A 108 -14.57 16.08 3.78
C THR A 108 -13.85 14.79 3.41
N GLU A 109 -12.71 14.88 2.74
CA GLU A 109 -11.89 13.76 2.35
C GLU A 109 -10.56 13.80 3.15
N GLU A 110 -10.15 12.66 3.63
CA GLU A 110 -8.95 12.51 4.44
C GLU A 110 -8.05 11.50 3.75
N ARG A 111 -7.06 11.98 2.97
CA ARG A 111 -6.14 11.18 2.18
C ARG A 111 -4.69 11.58 2.43
N GLY A 112 -3.83 10.59 2.57
CA GLY A 112 -2.41 10.81 2.78
C GLY A 112 -1.56 9.99 1.85
N LEU A 113 -0.34 10.47 1.67
CA LEU A 113 0.75 9.85 0.97
C LEU A 113 1.83 9.53 2.00
N LEU A 114 2.03 8.24 2.31
CA LEU A 114 3.09 7.81 3.23
C LEU A 114 4.31 7.44 2.41
N HIS A 115 5.39 8.22 2.54
CA HIS A 115 6.67 8.00 1.88
C HIS A 115 7.72 7.53 2.89
N CYS A 116 8.38 6.40 2.61
CA CYS A 116 9.44 5.81 3.41
C CYS A 116 10.71 5.65 2.58
N GLU A 117 11.86 5.88 3.21
CA GLU A 117 13.16 5.46 2.72
C GLU A 117 13.61 4.22 3.49
N ILE A 118 13.96 3.17 2.76
CA ILE A 118 14.28 1.85 3.33
C ILE A 118 15.70 1.48 2.95
N GLU A 119 16.52 1.15 3.95
CA GLU A 119 17.86 0.65 3.75
C GLU A 119 17.83 -0.86 3.49
N VAL A 120 18.04 -1.25 2.23
CA VAL A 120 18.09 -2.68 1.85
C VAL A 120 19.55 -3.13 1.90
N PRO A 121 19.88 -4.19 2.67
CA PRO A 121 21.27 -4.64 2.84
C PRO A 121 21.95 -4.96 1.51
N GLY A 122 23.11 -4.32 1.28
CA GLY A 122 23.94 -4.49 0.09
C GLY A 122 23.52 -3.60 -1.09
N TRP A 123 22.61 -2.65 -0.89
CA TRP A 123 22.30 -1.62 -1.87
C TRP A 123 23.03 -0.32 -1.56
N ASP A 124 23.56 0.34 -2.59
CA ASP A 124 24.29 1.61 -2.44
C ASP A 124 23.39 2.82 -2.23
N VAL A 125 22.09 2.66 -2.49
CA VAL A 125 21.07 3.72 -2.38
C VAL A 125 19.83 3.17 -1.69
N ASN A 126 19.15 4.03 -0.94
CA ASN A 126 17.89 3.66 -0.28
C ASN A 126 16.79 3.36 -1.30
N LEU A 127 15.94 2.43 -0.95
CA LEU A 127 14.69 2.16 -1.65
C LEU A 127 13.61 3.16 -1.19
N HIS A 128 13.03 3.89 -2.13
CA HIS A 128 11.88 4.74 -1.86
C HIS A 128 10.58 3.93 -2.00
N CYS A 129 9.74 3.99 -0.97
CA CYS A 129 8.44 3.31 -0.92
C CYS A 129 7.33 4.30 -0.63
N ILE A 130 6.31 4.37 -1.48
CA ILE A 130 5.18 5.28 -1.29
C ILE A 130 3.88 4.48 -1.23
N CYS A 131 3.14 4.61 -0.11
CA CYS A 131 1.82 4.03 0.08
C CYS A 131 0.73 5.10 -0.10
N VAL A 132 -0.26 4.83 -0.95
CA VAL A 132 -1.37 5.74 -1.23
C VAL A 132 -2.72 5.06 -1.04
N HIS A 133 -3.73 5.85 -0.66
CA HIS A 133 -5.14 5.53 -0.79
C HIS A 133 -5.85 6.76 -1.33
N LEU A 134 -6.13 6.76 -2.65
CA LEU A 134 -6.66 7.93 -3.36
C LEU A 134 -8.18 8.05 -3.21
N GLY A 135 -8.71 9.20 -3.57
CA GLY A 135 -10.11 9.55 -3.46
C GLY A 135 -11.04 8.87 -4.47
N LEU A 136 -12.32 8.78 -4.12
CA LEU A 136 -13.34 8.14 -4.95
C LEU A 136 -13.71 8.98 -6.19
N LEU A 137 -13.65 10.31 -6.09
CA LEU A 137 -14.02 11.21 -7.20
C LEU A 137 -12.85 11.44 -8.14
N GLY A 138 -13.10 11.40 -9.44
CA GLY A 138 -12.07 11.52 -10.48
C GLY A 138 -11.31 12.84 -10.44
N SER A 139 -11.98 13.98 -10.12
CA SER A 139 -11.36 15.29 -9.97
C SER A 139 -10.40 15.33 -8.76
N TRP A 140 -10.76 14.71 -7.65
CA TRP A 140 -9.93 14.63 -6.46
C TRP A 140 -8.70 13.74 -6.71
N ARG A 141 -8.89 12.58 -7.31
CA ARG A 141 -7.75 11.71 -7.71
C ARG A 141 -6.76 12.41 -8.64
N HIS A 142 -7.25 13.23 -9.57
CA HIS A 142 -6.36 13.97 -10.46
C HIS A 142 -5.44 14.92 -9.68
N GLN A 143 -5.98 15.69 -8.71
CA GLN A 143 -5.18 16.55 -7.84
C GLN A 143 -4.19 15.74 -6.98
N GLN A 144 -4.63 14.60 -6.44
CA GLN A 144 -3.79 13.72 -5.64
C GLN A 144 -2.68 13.04 -6.45
N LEU A 145 -2.92 12.72 -7.72
CA LEU A 145 -1.89 12.22 -8.63
C LEU A 145 -0.84 13.31 -8.95
N ILE A 146 -1.24 14.57 -9.09
CA ILE A 146 -0.32 15.70 -9.22
C ILE A 146 0.53 15.85 -7.95
N ALA A 147 -0.08 15.75 -6.77
CA ALA A 147 0.66 15.81 -5.51
C ALA A 147 1.67 14.66 -5.40
N LEU A 148 1.28 13.44 -5.75
CA LEU A 148 2.18 12.28 -5.81
C LEU A 148 3.34 12.48 -6.79
N GLU A 149 3.07 13.00 -7.98
CA GLU A 149 4.10 13.33 -8.97
C GLU A 149 5.09 14.37 -8.45
N ASN A 150 4.59 15.45 -7.84
CA ASN A 150 5.41 16.50 -7.24
C ASN A 150 6.28 15.93 -6.09
N ARG A 151 5.72 15.08 -5.24
CA ARG A 151 6.47 14.40 -4.18
C ARG A 151 7.61 13.56 -4.74
N ILE A 152 7.36 12.79 -5.79
CA ILE A 152 8.39 11.97 -6.42
C ILE A 152 9.49 12.87 -7.02
N LYS A 153 9.13 13.90 -7.76
CA LYS A 153 10.11 14.82 -8.39
C LYS A 153 10.96 15.59 -7.37
N SER A 154 10.41 15.93 -6.21
CA SER A 154 11.11 16.72 -5.19
C SER A 154 11.91 15.89 -4.20
N MET A 155 11.48 14.67 -3.88
CA MET A 155 12.04 13.90 -2.76
C MET A 155 12.69 12.58 -3.18
N VAL A 156 12.45 12.09 -4.40
CA VAL A 156 13.07 10.83 -4.86
C VAL A 156 14.17 11.15 -5.86
N PRO A 157 15.45 10.84 -5.55
CA PRO A 157 16.54 11.09 -6.47
C PRO A 157 16.32 10.46 -7.84
N GLU A 158 16.79 11.12 -8.88
CA GLU A 158 16.71 10.59 -10.24
C GLU A 158 17.41 9.22 -10.31
N GLY A 159 16.75 8.24 -10.94
CA GLY A 159 17.29 6.89 -11.04
C GLY A 159 17.18 6.03 -9.76
N ALA A 160 16.83 6.60 -8.59
CA ALA A 160 16.67 5.82 -7.37
C ALA A 160 15.56 4.76 -7.51
N PRO A 161 15.72 3.57 -6.91
CA PRO A 161 14.69 2.55 -6.92
C PRO A 161 13.46 3.05 -6.16
N LEU A 162 12.28 2.90 -6.80
CA LEU A 162 11.02 3.42 -6.28
C LEU A 162 9.92 2.36 -6.44
N ILE A 163 9.12 2.20 -5.39
CA ILE A 163 7.91 1.40 -5.38
C ILE A 163 6.74 2.26 -4.88
N ILE A 164 5.66 2.32 -5.63
CA ILE A 164 4.42 2.99 -5.24
C ILE A 164 3.33 1.94 -5.25
N ALA A 165 2.64 1.76 -4.12
CA ALA A 165 1.58 0.78 -4.04
C ALA A 165 0.40 1.26 -3.20
N GLY A 166 -0.79 0.75 -3.48
CA GLY A 166 -1.97 1.04 -2.72
C GLY A 166 -3.26 1.00 -3.50
N ASP A 167 -4.30 1.54 -2.88
CA ASP A 167 -5.62 1.70 -3.48
C ASP A 167 -5.71 3.04 -4.22
N PHE A 168 -5.68 2.96 -5.53
CA PHE A 168 -5.76 4.13 -6.41
C PHE A 168 -7.20 4.56 -6.69
N ASN A 169 -8.20 3.77 -6.29
CA ASN A 169 -9.62 4.01 -6.59
C ASN A 169 -9.87 4.36 -8.07
N ASP A 170 -9.04 3.82 -8.97
CA ASP A 170 -9.03 4.20 -10.39
C ASP A 170 -10.03 3.39 -11.22
N TRP A 171 -11.31 3.61 -10.93
CA TRP A 171 -12.45 2.99 -11.61
C TRP A 171 -12.42 3.10 -13.14
N ARG A 172 -11.76 4.13 -13.67
CA ARG A 172 -11.68 4.45 -15.12
C ARG A 172 -10.34 4.14 -15.75
N GLN A 173 -9.38 3.58 -15.00
CA GLN A 173 -8.05 3.17 -15.45
C GLN A 173 -7.26 4.34 -16.11
N LYS A 174 -7.30 5.53 -15.52
CA LYS A 174 -6.62 6.74 -16.02
C LYS A 174 -5.32 7.07 -15.30
N ALA A 175 -5.09 6.50 -14.10
CA ALA A 175 -3.91 6.80 -13.27
C ALA A 175 -2.59 6.41 -13.95
N GLY A 176 -2.58 5.30 -14.70
CA GLY A 176 -1.39 4.78 -15.36
C GLY A 176 -0.78 5.75 -16.38
N ASN A 177 -1.60 6.44 -17.15
CA ASN A 177 -1.13 7.34 -18.20
C ASN A 177 -0.39 8.58 -17.66
N THR A 178 -0.74 9.03 -16.45
CA THR A 178 -0.13 10.21 -15.83
C THR A 178 1.19 9.87 -15.13
N LEU A 179 1.27 8.71 -14.47
CA LEU A 179 2.45 8.35 -13.68
C LEU A 179 3.55 7.63 -14.49
N ALA A 180 3.17 6.86 -15.51
CA ALA A 180 4.12 5.99 -16.20
C ALA A 180 5.06 6.74 -17.15
N ALA A 181 4.55 7.73 -17.93
CA ALA A 181 5.30 8.34 -18.99
C ALA A 181 6.44 9.26 -18.49
N ASP A 182 6.15 10.10 -17.47
CA ASP A 182 7.06 11.16 -17.03
C ASP A 182 8.05 10.74 -15.94
N LEU A 183 7.75 9.63 -15.22
CA LEU A 183 8.51 9.19 -14.05
C LEU A 183 9.26 7.86 -14.23
N GLY A 184 9.22 7.29 -15.44
CA GLY A 184 9.86 6.01 -15.73
C GLY A 184 9.29 4.82 -14.94
N LEU A 185 8.02 4.91 -14.53
CA LEU A 185 7.34 3.89 -13.73
C LEU A 185 6.68 2.83 -14.62
N LYS A 186 6.70 1.58 -14.16
CA LYS A 186 5.98 0.45 -14.78
C LYS A 186 4.94 -0.07 -13.81
N GLU A 187 3.68 -0.23 -14.24
CA GLU A 187 2.67 -0.96 -13.47
C GLU A 187 2.92 -2.47 -13.62
N VAL A 188 3.07 -3.18 -12.48
CA VAL A 188 3.60 -4.54 -12.49
C VAL A 188 2.68 -5.57 -13.15
N PHE A 189 1.36 -5.44 -12.99
CA PHE A 189 0.40 -6.36 -13.61
C PHE A 189 0.15 -6.01 -15.08
N GLU A 190 0.14 -4.74 -15.42
CA GLU A 190 0.05 -4.32 -16.82
C GLU A 190 1.26 -4.81 -17.61
N HIS A 191 2.46 -4.74 -17.02
CA HIS A 191 3.69 -5.25 -17.61
C HIS A 191 3.65 -6.78 -17.81
N THR A 192 3.15 -7.54 -16.83
CA THR A 192 3.17 -9.02 -16.87
C THR A 192 1.94 -9.65 -17.51
N MET A 193 0.77 -9.01 -17.44
CA MET A 193 -0.52 -9.55 -17.87
C MET A 193 -1.21 -8.70 -18.95
N GLY A 194 -0.59 -7.60 -19.41
CA GLY A 194 -1.15 -6.66 -20.38
C GLY A 194 -2.28 -5.77 -19.86
N LYS A 195 -2.60 -5.86 -18.58
CA LYS A 195 -3.65 -5.07 -17.92
C LYS A 195 -3.49 -5.10 -16.39
N PRO A 196 -3.90 -4.02 -15.68
CA PRO A 196 -3.84 -3.97 -14.23
C PRO A 196 -4.65 -5.07 -13.54
N ALA A 197 -4.28 -5.43 -12.30
CA ALA A 197 -4.95 -6.46 -11.52
C ALA A 197 -6.42 -6.15 -11.25
N ARG A 198 -7.28 -7.15 -11.29
CA ARG A 198 -8.62 -7.06 -10.72
C ARG A 198 -8.54 -7.35 -9.22
N SER A 199 -8.92 -6.39 -8.39
CA SER A 199 -8.76 -6.48 -6.93
C SER A 199 -10.05 -6.30 -6.13
N PHE A 200 -11.12 -5.75 -6.72
CA PHE A 200 -12.37 -5.45 -6.01
C PHE A 200 -13.61 -5.93 -6.79
N PRO A 201 -14.65 -6.44 -6.11
CA PRO A 201 -14.63 -6.94 -4.74
C PRO A 201 -13.87 -8.28 -4.64
N SER A 202 -13.30 -8.57 -3.47
CA SER A 202 -12.42 -9.75 -3.25
C SER A 202 -13.08 -11.11 -3.52
N VAL A 203 -14.42 -11.20 -3.37
CA VAL A 203 -15.19 -12.43 -3.65
C VAL A 203 -15.14 -12.81 -5.13
N LEU A 204 -15.33 -11.82 -6.01
CA LEU A 204 -15.32 -11.96 -7.46
C LEU A 204 -14.73 -10.68 -8.07
N PRO A 205 -13.40 -10.56 -8.15
CA PRO A 205 -12.76 -9.32 -8.56
C PRO A 205 -13.04 -8.97 -10.02
N PHE A 206 -13.59 -7.77 -10.25
CA PHE A 206 -13.80 -7.22 -11.59
C PHE A 206 -13.33 -5.76 -11.75
N PHE A 207 -13.28 -4.97 -10.68
CA PHE A 207 -12.67 -3.64 -10.70
C PHE A 207 -11.15 -3.71 -10.42
N ARG A 208 -10.42 -2.74 -10.99
CA ARG A 208 -8.96 -2.64 -10.93
C ARG A 208 -8.58 -1.41 -10.12
N LEU A 209 -8.72 -1.49 -8.78
CA LEU A 209 -8.54 -0.34 -7.89
C LEU A 209 -7.13 -0.25 -7.34
N ASP A 210 -6.55 -1.40 -6.98
CA ASP A 210 -5.23 -1.47 -6.38
C ASP A 210 -4.15 -1.57 -7.45
N ARG A 211 -3.01 -0.90 -7.23
CA ARG A 211 -1.88 -0.82 -8.15
C ARG A 211 -0.55 -1.02 -7.44
N ILE A 212 0.44 -1.49 -8.20
CA ILE A 212 1.85 -1.49 -7.84
C ILE A 212 2.64 -0.93 -9.02
N TYR A 213 3.31 0.20 -8.81
CA TYR A 213 4.22 0.80 -9.77
C TYR A 213 5.65 0.66 -9.29
N THR A 214 6.59 0.43 -10.21
CA THR A 214 8.01 0.29 -9.90
C THR A 214 8.91 1.02 -10.88
N ARG A 215 10.06 1.52 -10.37
CA ARG A 215 11.18 2.03 -11.15
C ARG A 215 12.48 1.43 -10.60
N GLY A 216 13.42 1.04 -11.47
CA GLY A 216 14.69 0.41 -11.09
C GLY A 216 14.59 -1.09 -10.83
N PHE A 217 13.52 -1.75 -11.30
CA PHE A 217 13.29 -3.18 -11.11
C PHE A 217 12.94 -3.91 -12.41
N ASP A 218 13.38 -5.16 -12.46
CA ASP A 218 12.90 -6.19 -13.36
C ASP A 218 11.79 -6.99 -12.64
N ILE A 219 10.60 -7.05 -13.24
CA ILE A 219 9.42 -7.68 -12.66
C ILE A 219 9.44 -9.17 -13.00
N LYS A 220 9.55 -10.03 -12.00
CA LYS A 220 9.70 -11.49 -12.19
C LYS A 220 8.37 -12.25 -12.13
N HIS A 221 7.56 -11.91 -11.13
CA HIS A 221 6.28 -12.58 -10.94
C HIS A 221 5.28 -11.64 -10.27
N THR A 222 4.00 -11.79 -10.62
CA THR A 222 2.88 -11.07 -10.00
C THR A 222 1.78 -12.04 -9.63
N LYS A 223 1.08 -11.79 -8.52
CA LYS A 223 -0.02 -12.64 -8.08
C LYS A 223 -1.14 -11.84 -7.42
N ILE A 224 -2.38 -12.16 -7.81
CA ILE A 224 -3.60 -11.68 -7.18
C ILE A 224 -4.04 -12.74 -6.16
N HIS A 225 -4.22 -12.35 -4.92
CA HIS A 225 -4.67 -13.22 -3.84
C HIS A 225 -6.14 -12.93 -3.52
N SER A 226 -7.00 -13.76 -4.03
CA SER A 226 -8.47 -13.68 -3.89
C SER A 226 -9.04 -15.03 -3.43
N GLY A 227 -10.36 -15.09 -3.32
CA GLY A 227 -11.08 -16.29 -2.90
C GLY A 227 -11.59 -16.21 -1.45
N PRO A 228 -12.26 -17.26 -0.96
CA PRO A 228 -13.06 -17.19 0.28
C PRO A 228 -12.27 -16.71 1.51
N ARG A 229 -11.01 -17.12 1.61
CA ARG A 229 -10.14 -16.76 2.74
C ARG A 229 -9.86 -15.26 2.79
N PHE A 230 -9.58 -14.63 1.63
CA PHE A 230 -9.36 -13.19 1.50
C PHE A 230 -10.68 -12.41 1.62
N ALA A 231 -11.73 -12.93 0.99
CA ALA A 231 -13.06 -12.31 1.02
C ALA A 231 -13.66 -12.21 2.43
N ASN A 232 -13.29 -13.10 3.34
CA ASN A 232 -13.73 -13.03 4.73
C ASN A 232 -12.97 -11.97 5.55
N THR A 233 -11.86 -11.44 5.05
CA THR A 233 -10.99 -10.53 5.80
C THR A 233 -10.96 -9.12 5.24
N SER A 234 -11.27 -8.92 3.95
CA SER A 234 -11.37 -7.61 3.30
C SER A 234 -12.21 -7.71 2.03
N ASP A 235 -12.79 -6.60 1.62
CA ASP A 235 -13.48 -6.44 0.33
C ASP A 235 -12.51 -6.24 -0.84
N HIS A 236 -11.21 -6.06 -0.57
CA HIS A 236 -10.16 -6.05 -1.58
C HIS A 236 -9.38 -7.37 -1.61
N ALA A 237 -8.85 -7.73 -2.78
CA ALA A 237 -7.87 -8.79 -2.95
C ALA A 237 -6.46 -8.23 -2.66
N ALA A 238 -5.60 -9.02 -2.01
CA ALA A 238 -4.21 -8.64 -1.85
C ALA A 238 -3.43 -8.88 -3.17
N LEU A 239 -2.47 -8.00 -3.46
CA LEU A 239 -1.59 -8.11 -4.62
C LEU A 239 -0.15 -8.30 -4.18
N THR A 240 0.61 -9.16 -4.87
CA THR A 240 2.06 -9.31 -4.64
C THR A 240 2.84 -9.26 -5.94
N ALA A 241 4.10 -8.81 -5.84
CA ALA A 241 5.06 -8.83 -6.93
C ALA A 241 6.45 -9.25 -6.44
N ASP A 242 7.14 -10.08 -7.23
CA ASP A 242 8.54 -10.42 -7.05
C ASP A 242 9.37 -9.55 -8.00
N LEU A 243 10.26 -8.76 -7.43
CA LEU A 243 11.06 -7.74 -8.10
C LEU A 243 12.55 -8.06 -7.98
N ARG A 244 13.32 -7.87 -9.05
CA ARG A 244 14.79 -7.93 -9.02
C ARG A 244 15.33 -6.53 -9.32
N LYS A 245 16.22 -6.01 -8.45
CA LYS A 245 16.90 -4.74 -8.68
C LYS A 245 17.71 -4.81 -9.98
N LEU A 246 17.66 -3.73 -10.77
CA LEU A 246 18.44 -3.56 -12.00
C LEU A 246 19.84 -3.04 -11.71
#